data_3d08c2fa17026e72135d14816428cd47
#
_entry.id   3d08c2fa17026e72135d14816428cd47
#
_cell.length_a   1.000
_cell.length_b   1.000
_cell.length_c   1.000
_cell.angle_alpha   90.00
_cell.angle_beta   90.00
_cell.angle_gamma   90.00
#
_symmetry.space_group_name_H-M   'P 1'
#
loop_
_entity.id
_entity.type
_entity.pdbx_description
1 polymer ?
#
loop_
_entity_poly.entity_id
_entity_poly.type
_entity_poly.pdbx_seq_one_letter_code
_entity_poly.pdbx_strand_id
1 'polypeptide(L)'
;LGCGNGVIGVSILDQNKNAHVTFVDESFMAVESAKENVMNHIGNLDRATFIVSNCLEELLKVESSNYDIVLCNPPFHQQNTITDHVAHQMFNDAKMALKHGGELRIVGNRHLDYPIKLKKLFGGYEVIDSNKKFSILSTYKARQ
;
A
#
# COMPACT_ATOMS: atom_id res chain seq x y z
N LEU A 1 -0.67 2.03 2.09
CA LEU A 1 -1.88 1.29 2.44
C LEU A 1 -1.53 0.19 3.42
N GLY A 2 -2.24 0.13 4.55
CA GLY A 2 -1.84 -0.70 5.67
C GLY A 2 -0.56 -0.16 6.32
N CYS A 3 -0.52 1.14 6.59
CA CYS A 3 0.71 1.85 6.91
C CYS A 3 1.34 1.49 8.26
N GLY A 4 0.57 0.91 9.18
CA GLY A 4 1.05 0.65 10.53
C GLY A 4 1.64 1.90 11.18
N ASN A 5 2.85 1.80 11.70
CA ASN A 5 3.55 2.95 12.31
C ASN A 5 4.23 3.88 11.30
N GLY A 6 4.08 3.62 10.01
CA GLY A 6 4.56 4.52 8.97
C GLY A 6 6.04 4.44 8.59
N VAL A 7 6.76 3.43 9.05
CA VAL A 7 8.22 3.31 8.81
C VAL A 7 8.58 3.40 7.33
N ILE A 8 7.85 2.68 6.47
CA ILE A 8 8.13 2.67 5.03
C ILE A 8 7.90 4.05 4.43
N GLY A 9 6.77 4.68 4.75
CA GLY A 9 6.44 6.02 4.23
C GLY A 9 7.41 7.09 4.71
N VAL A 10 7.84 7.02 5.96
CA VAL A 10 8.84 7.94 6.51
C VAL A 10 10.16 7.80 5.74
N SER A 11 10.58 6.57 5.45
CA SER A 11 11.79 6.32 4.67
C SER A 11 11.71 6.96 3.27
N ILE A 12 10.53 6.84 2.63
CA ILE A 12 10.30 7.45 1.32
C ILE A 12 10.42 8.97 1.39
N LEU A 13 9.79 9.58 2.39
CA LEU A 13 9.84 11.04 2.59
C LEU A 13 11.26 11.53 2.84
N ASP A 14 12.03 10.76 3.60
CA ASP A 14 13.42 11.10 3.91
C ASP A 14 14.33 11.04 2.68
N GLN A 15 14.15 10.01 1.85
CA GLN A 15 15.01 9.77 0.69
C GLN A 15 14.61 10.57 -0.55
N ASN A 16 13.35 11.03 -0.63
CA ASN A 16 12.83 11.71 -1.81
C ASN A 16 12.20 13.04 -1.41
N LYS A 17 12.92 14.12 -1.58
CA LYS A 17 12.48 15.46 -1.16
C LYS A 17 11.24 15.97 -1.91
N ASN A 18 10.97 15.42 -3.08
CA ASN A 18 9.80 15.81 -3.88
C ASN A 18 8.62 14.85 -3.74
N ALA A 19 8.77 13.80 -2.95
CA ALA A 19 7.69 12.83 -2.77
C ALA A 19 6.63 13.34 -1.81
N HIS A 20 5.38 13.03 -2.12
CA HIS A 20 4.25 13.20 -1.20
C HIS A 20 3.71 11.82 -0.87
N VAL A 21 3.53 11.52 0.41
CA VAL A 21 3.07 10.19 0.87
C VAL A 21 1.72 10.33 1.56
N THR A 22 0.77 9.51 1.13
CA THR A 22 -0.52 9.37 1.79
C THR A 22 -0.50 8.07 2.59
N PHE A 23 -0.66 8.18 3.90
CA PHE A 23 -0.69 7.06 4.83
C PHE A 23 -2.13 6.64 5.09
N VAL A 24 -2.45 5.38 4.86
CA VAL A 24 -3.81 4.87 5.03
C VAL A 24 -3.78 3.60 5.85
N ASP A 25 -4.66 3.51 6.84
CA ASP A 25 -4.86 2.31 7.64
C ASP A 25 -6.28 2.35 8.20
N GLU A 26 -6.86 1.19 8.50
CA GLU A 26 -8.17 1.13 9.15
C GLU A 26 -8.08 1.48 10.64
N SER A 27 -6.90 1.34 11.22
CA SER A 27 -6.64 1.64 12.63
C SER A 27 -6.33 3.12 12.82
N PHE A 28 -7.15 3.80 13.58
CA PHE A 28 -6.89 5.19 14.00
C PHE A 28 -5.53 5.29 14.72
N MET A 29 -5.23 4.31 15.60
CA MET A 29 -3.97 4.30 16.35
C MET A 29 -2.76 4.15 15.43
N ALA A 30 -2.87 3.32 14.38
CA ALA A 30 -1.80 3.17 13.41
C ALA A 30 -1.54 4.48 12.66
N VAL A 31 -2.59 5.16 12.22
CA VAL A 31 -2.48 6.42 11.49
C VAL A 31 -1.86 7.50 12.39
N GLU A 32 -2.28 7.58 13.66
CA GLU A 32 -1.69 8.52 14.62
C GLU A 32 -0.21 8.22 14.90
N SER A 33 0.16 6.94 14.98
CA SER A 33 1.55 6.53 15.14
C SER A 33 2.40 6.92 13.94
N ALA A 34 1.88 6.74 12.74
CA ALA A 34 2.55 7.16 11.50
C ALA A 34 2.78 8.67 11.49
N LYS A 35 1.77 9.43 11.87
CA LYS A 35 1.84 10.89 11.95
C LYS A 35 2.92 11.35 12.92
N GLU A 36 2.98 10.73 14.10
CA GLU A 36 4.00 11.03 15.10
C GLU A 36 5.40 10.74 14.56
N ASN A 37 5.57 9.60 13.88
CA ASN A 37 6.86 9.22 13.30
C ASN A 37 7.30 10.17 12.19
N VAL A 38 6.38 10.63 11.34
CA VAL A 38 6.70 11.65 10.32
C VAL A 38 7.17 12.93 10.99
N MET A 39 6.45 13.40 12.02
CA MET A 39 6.82 14.62 12.73
C MET A 39 8.19 14.50 13.38
N ASN A 40 8.50 13.36 14.00
CA ASN A 40 9.77 13.13 14.69
C ASN A 40 10.97 13.02 13.76
N HIS A 41 10.80 12.43 12.57
CA HIS A 41 11.91 12.14 11.67
C HIS A 41 12.06 13.17 10.55
N ILE A 42 10.96 13.75 10.08
CA ILE A 42 10.95 14.70 8.97
C ILE A 42 10.86 16.15 9.49
N GLY A 43 10.19 16.34 10.63
CA GLY A 43 10.06 17.64 11.29
C GLY A 43 8.83 18.45 10.91
N ASN A 44 8.09 18.03 9.87
CA ASN A 44 6.83 18.66 9.48
C ASN A 44 5.95 17.67 8.73
N LEU A 45 4.70 18.04 8.48
CA LEU A 45 3.71 17.19 7.81
C LEU A 45 3.34 17.69 6.40
N ASP A 46 4.10 18.61 5.84
CA ASP A 46 3.75 19.29 4.59
C ASP A 46 3.63 18.36 3.39
N ARG A 47 4.40 17.26 3.38
CA ARG A 47 4.41 16.29 2.28
C ARG A 47 3.73 14.97 2.65
N ALA A 48 2.89 15.00 3.68
CA ALA A 48 2.22 13.80 4.16
C ALA A 48 0.73 14.06 4.35
N THR A 49 -0.08 13.06 4.01
CA THR A 49 -1.52 13.06 4.24
C THR A 49 -1.86 11.79 5.02
N PHE A 50 -2.83 11.85 5.91
CA PHE A 50 -3.18 10.75 6.80
C PHE A 50 -4.68 10.48 6.74
N ILE A 51 -5.05 9.24 6.44
CA ILE A 51 -6.45 8.86 6.27
C ILE A 51 -6.72 7.57 7.03
N VAL A 52 -7.77 7.57 7.86
CA VAL A 52 -8.30 6.35 8.45
C VAL A 52 -9.37 5.82 7.50
N SER A 53 -9.15 4.64 6.96
CA SER A 53 -10.03 4.07 5.95
C SER A 53 -9.96 2.56 5.93
N ASN A 54 -11.08 1.93 5.61
CA ASN A 54 -11.10 0.53 5.24
C ASN A 54 -10.58 0.45 3.79
N CYS A 55 -9.41 -0.13 3.62
CA CYS A 55 -8.72 -0.12 2.33
C CYS A 55 -8.57 1.33 1.84
N LEU A 56 -8.94 1.63 0.62
CA LEU A 56 -8.88 2.99 0.08
C LEU A 56 -10.26 3.61 -0.14
N GLU A 57 -11.29 3.09 0.53
CA GLU A 57 -12.67 3.56 0.32
C GLU A 57 -12.82 5.06 0.47
N GLU A 58 -12.27 5.64 1.55
CA GLU A 58 -12.39 7.08 1.79
C GLU A 58 -11.62 7.91 0.77
N LEU A 59 -10.44 7.43 0.36
CA LEU A 59 -9.64 8.11 -0.65
C LEU A 59 -10.34 8.12 -2.01
N LEU A 60 -10.89 6.98 -2.42
CA LEU A 60 -11.50 6.82 -3.74
C LEU A 60 -12.82 7.59 -3.89
N LYS A 61 -13.41 8.06 -2.81
CA LYS A 61 -14.58 8.93 -2.86
C LYS A 61 -14.25 10.31 -3.44
N VAL A 62 -13.01 10.74 -3.31
CA VAL A 62 -12.59 12.09 -3.71
C VAL A 62 -11.61 12.08 -4.88
N GLU A 63 -10.89 11.01 -5.09
CA GLU A 63 -9.92 10.94 -6.19
C GLU A 63 -9.70 9.51 -6.67
N SER A 64 -9.28 9.37 -7.93
CA SER A 64 -8.88 8.10 -8.51
C SER A 64 -7.79 8.38 -9.54
N SER A 65 -7.02 7.33 -9.91
CA SER A 65 -5.97 7.43 -10.93
C SER A 65 -4.96 8.55 -10.67
N ASN A 66 -4.62 8.77 -9.40
CA ASN A 66 -3.79 9.90 -8.98
C ASN A 66 -2.40 9.51 -8.48
N TYR A 67 -2.16 8.26 -8.20
CA TYR A 67 -0.92 7.82 -7.56
C TYR A 67 0.02 7.13 -8.55
N ASP A 68 1.31 7.42 -8.41
CA ASP A 68 2.36 6.77 -9.20
C ASP A 68 2.68 5.39 -8.65
N ILE A 69 2.66 5.24 -7.32
CA ILE A 69 3.00 4.01 -6.63
C ILE A 69 2.04 3.83 -5.46
N VAL A 70 1.55 2.61 -5.30
CA VAL A 70 0.85 2.19 -4.09
C VAL A 70 1.69 1.11 -3.41
N LEU A 71 2.07 1.34 -2.17
CA LEU A 71 2.75 0.35 -1.33
C LEU A 71 1.69 -0.27 -0.42
N CYS A 72 1.58 -1.58 -0.47
CA CYS A 72 0.54 -2.31 0.24
C CYS A 72 1.14 -3.36 1.17
N ASN A 73 0.71 -3.34 2.42
CA ASN A 73 1.06 -4.34 3.41
C ASN A 73 -0.24 -4.99 3.89
N PRO A 74 -0.76 -5.98 3.15
CA PRO A 74 -2.04 -6.59 3.51
C PRO A 74 -1.91 -7.45 4.77
N PRO A 75 -3.04 -7.74 5.45
CA PRO A 75 -3.02 -8.62 6.62
C PRO A 75 -2.59 -10.03 6.21
N PHE A 76 -1.67 -10.63 6.97
CA PHE A 76 -1.11 -11.94 6.63
C PHE A 76 -1.08 -12.90 7.82
N HIS A 77 -2.00 -12.71 8.77
CA HIS A 77 -2.03 -13.53 9.97
C HIS A 77 -2.51 -14.94 9.73
N GLN A 78 -3.52 -15.12 8.91
CA GLN A 78 -4.10 -16.40 8.59
C GLN A 78 -4.78 -16.34 7.24
N GLN A 79 -4.69 -17.45 6.52
CA GLN A 79 -5.40 -17.62 5.26
C GLN A 79 -6.83 -18.06 5.58
N ASN A 80 -7.74 -17.10 5.60
CA ASN A 80 -9.16 -17.36 5.79
C ASN A 80 -9.98 -16.45 4.87
N THR A 81 -11.29 -16.68 4.82
CA THR A 81 -12.18 -15.96 3.91
C THR A 81 -12.14 -14.45 4.12
N ILE A 82 -12.11 -14.01 5.38
CA ILE A 82 -12.11 -12.57 5.70
C ILE A 82 -10.81 -11.91 5.25
N THR A 83 -9.66 -12.51 5.58
CA THR A 83 -8.33 -11.99 5.20
C THR A 83 -8.17 -11.97 3.68
N ASP A 84 -8.65 -13.01 3.01
CA ASP A 84 -8.62 -13.12 1.56
C ASP A 84 -9.44 -12.01 0.90
N HIS A 85 -10.63 -11.75 1.43
CA HIS A 85 -11.51 -10.69 0.93
C HIS A 85 -10.88 -9.31 1.09
N VAL A 86 -10.26 -9.04 2.24
CA VAL A 86 -9.59 -7.77 2.52
C VAL A 86 -8.43 -7.56 1.55
N ALA A 87 -7.60 -8.58 1.33
CA ALA A 87 -6.49 -8.48 0.39
C ALA A 87 -6.98 -8.20 -1.03
N HIS A 88 -8.04 -8.89 -1.45
CA HIS A 88 -8.64 -8.65 -2.76
C HIS A 88 -9.11 -7.21 -2.92
N GLN A 89 -9.80 -6.67 -1.91
CA GLN A 89 -10.28 -5.28 -1.93
C GLN A 89 -9.10 -4.30 -1.97
N MET A 90 -8.06 -4.52 -1.16
CA MET A 90 -6.89 -3.66 -1.16
C MET A 90 -6.24 -3.58 -2.54
N PHE A 91 -6.10 -4.71 -3.22
CA PHE A 91 -5.48 -4.76 -4.55
C PHE A 91 -6.36 -4.10 -5.60
N ASN A 92 -7.65 -4.32 -5.55
CA ASN A 92 -8.60 -3.70 -6.47
C ASN A 92 -8.64 -2.19 -6.27
N ASP A 93 -8.71 -1.73 -5.03
CA ASP A 93 -8.69 -0.30 -4.69
C ASP A 93 -7.37 0.35 -5.14
N ALA A 94 -6.24 -0.35 -4.95
CA ALA A 94 -4.94 0.14 -5.39
C ALA A 94 -4.90 0.34 -6.90
N LYS A 95 -5.50 -0.60 -7.65
CA LYS A 95 -5.59 -0.48 -9.09
C LYS A 95 -6.37 0.77 -9.50
N MET A 96 -7.46 1.07 -8.80
CA MET A 96 -8.25 2.27 -9.07
C MET A 96 -7.51 3.55 -8.71
N ALA A 97 -6.71 3.53 -7.65
CA ALA A 97 -5.95 4.69 -7.20
C ALA A 97 -4.74 5.00 -8.08
N LEU A 98 -4.18 4.00 -8.74
CA LEU A 98 -2.99 4.17 -9.56
C LEU A 98 -3.29 4.86 -10.89
N LYS A 99 -2.35 5.70 -11.31
CA LYS A 99 -2.30 6.18 -12.69
C LYS A 99 -2.01 5.00 -13.62
N HIS A 100 -2.39 5.11 -14.87
CA HIS A 100 -1.99 4.13 -15.90
C HIS A 100 -0.46 4.08 -15.95
N GLY A 101 0.09 2.88 -15.91
CA GLY A 101 1.52 2.65 -15.81
C GLY A 101 2.07 2.71 -14.39
N GLY A 102 1.24 3.03 -13.41
CA GLY A 102 1.64 3.07 -11.99
C GLY A 102 1.91 1.70 -11.42
N GLU A 103 2.72 1.65 -10.37
CA GLU A 103 3.17 0.41 -9.75
C GLU A 103 2.44 0.12 -8.44
N LEU A 104 1.97 -1.13 -8.29
CA LEU A 104 1.56 -1.68 -6.99
C LEU A 104 2.68 -2.57 -6.47
N ARG A 105 3.19 -2.26 -5.30
CA ARG A 105 4.23 -3.04 -4.63
C ARG A 105 3.67 -3.58 -3.32
N ILE A 106 3.79 -4.89 -3.13
CA ILE A 106 3.20 -5.60 -1.99
C ILE A 106 4.29 -6.27 -1.19
N VAL A 107 4.26 -6.08 0.12
CA VAL A 107 5.04 -6.87 1.08
C VAL A 107 4.06 -7.84 1.73
N GLY A 108 4.25 -9.12 1.51
CA GLY A 108 3.30 -10.11 2.01
C GLY A 108 3.95 -11.43 2.38
N ASN A 109 3.17 -12.26 3.08
CA ASN A 109 3.60 -13.60 3.45
C ASN A 109 3.74 -14.44 2.18
N ARG A 110 4.89 -15.09 2.02
CA ARG A 110 5.25 -15.89 0.85
C ARG A 110 4.25 -17.02 0.55
N HIS A 111 3.60 -17.56 1.58
CA HIS A 111 2.71 -18.70 1.43
C HIS A 111 1.26 -18.33 1.12
N LEU A 112 0.94 -17.03 1.01
CA LEU A 112 -0.40 -16.58 0.63
C LEU A 112 -0.52 -16.49 -0.89
N ASP A 113 -1.75 -16.52 -1.37
CA ASP A 113 -2.05 -16.58 -2.82
C ASP A 113 -2.07 -15.20 -3.51
N TYR A 114 -1.29 -14.25 -3.01
CA TYR A 114 -1.21 -12.92 -3.60
C TYR A 114 -0.78 -12.93 -5.06
N PRO A 115 0.19 -13.77 -5.48
CA PRO A 115 0.55 -13.85 -6.89
C PRO A 115 -0.63 -14.19 -7.81
N ILE A 116 -1.51 -15.07 -7.37
CA ILE A 116 -2.69 -15.46 -8.15
C ILE A 116 -3.63 -14.26 -8.30
N LYS A 117 -3.85 -13.50 -7.22
CA LYS A 117 -4.70 -12.31 -7.24
C LYS A 117 -4.12 -11.22 -8.14
N LEU A 118 -2.81 -10.99 -8.08
CA LEU A 118 -2.15 -9.98 -8.90
C LEU A 118 -2.23 -10.34 -10.38
N LYS A 119 -2.01 -11.59 -10.71
CA LYS A 119 -2.11 -12.06 -12.10
C LYS A 119 -3.52 -11.83 -12.64
N LYS A 120 -4.53 -12.12 -11.82
CA LYS A 120 -5.93 -11.97 -12.20
C LYS A 120 -6.34 -10.51 -12.39
N LEU A 121 -5.89 -9.61 -11.49
CA LEU A 121 -6.29 -8.21 -11.49
C LEU A 121 -5.42 -7.33 -12.41
N PHE A 122 -4.14 -7.64 -12.53
CA PHE A 122 -3.16 -6.81 -13.23
C PHE A 122 -2.52 -7.49 -14.45
N GLY A 123 -2.72 -8.80 -14.62
CA GLY A 123 -2.18 -9.56 -15.75
C GLY A 123 -0.84 -10.19 -15.51
N GLY A 124 -0.15 -9.88 -14.43
CA GLY A 124 1.15 -10.46 -14.11
C GLY A 124 1.77 -9.84 -12.88
N TYR A 125 2.96 -10.28 -12.52
CA TYR A 125 3.72 -9.74 -11.39
C TYR A 125 5.19 -10.11 -11.50
N GLU A 126 6.03 -9.42 -10.73
CA GLU A 126 7.44 -9.75 -10.56
C GLU A 126 7.74 -9.94 -9.07
N VAL A 127 8.67 -10.87 -8.76
CA VAL A 127 9.19 -11.01 -7.41
C VAL A 127 10.43 -10.13 -7.32
N ILE A 128 10.35 -9.06 -6.52
CA ILE A 128 11.47 -8.13 -6.33
C ILE A 128 12.48 -8.71 -5.35
N ASP A 129 11.98 -9.31 -4.27
CA ASP A 129 12.81 -9.94 -3.26
C ASP A 129 11.98 -10.98 -2.52
N SER A 130 12.65 -11.97 -1.92
CA SER A 130 11.97 -13.04 -1.21
C SER A 130 12.92 -13.68 -0.20
N ASN A 131 12.36 -14.06 0.95
CA ASN A 131 13.04 -14.90 1.93
C ASN A 131 12.11 -16.05 2.33
N LYS A 132 12.44 -16.78 3.41
CA LYS A 132 11.64 -17.94 3.83
C LYS A 132 10.20 -17.59 4.21
N LYS A 133 9.97 -16.35 4.65
CA LYS A 133 8.71 -15.93 5.23
C LYS A 133 7.95 -14.92 4.39
N PHE A 134 8.64 -13.96 3.79
CA PHE A 134 8.03 -12.83 3.06
C PHE A 134 8.51 -12.74 1.63
N SER A 135 7.65 -12.15 0.80
CA SER A 135 7.98 -11.75 -0.57
C SER A 135 7.62 -10.30 -0.79
N ILE A 136 8.40 -9.63 -1.63
CA ILE A 136 8.04 -8.32 -2.17
C ILE A 136 7.66 -8.53 -3.63
N LEU A 137 6.41 -8.23 -3.95
CA LEU A 137 5.86 -8.41 -5.28
C LEU A 137 5.59 -7.06 -5.92
N SER A 138 5.81 -6.96 -7.22
CA SER A 138 5.54 -5.75 -7.98
C SER A 138 4.68 -6.07 -9.18
N THR A 139 3.70 -5.20 -9.45
CA THR A 139 2.91 -5.27 -10.66
C THR A 139 2.54 -3.85 -11.10
N TYR A 140 2.12 -3.69 -12.35
CA TYR A 140 1.85 -2.39 -12.93
C TYR A 140 0.45 -2.34 -13.50
N LYS A 141 -0.22 -1.20 -13.28
CA LYS A 141 -1.49 -0.93 -13.94
C LYS A 141 -1.21 -0.69 -15.43
N ALA A 142 -1.95 -1.36 -16.31
CA ALA A 142 -1.75 -1.25 -17.75
C ALA A 142 -1.76 0.21 -18.21
N ARG A 143 -0.86 0.52 -19.12
CA ARG A 143 -0.93 1.75 -19.90
C ARG A 143 -2.04 1.53 -20.92
N GLN A 144 -2.91 2.43 -21.05
CA GLN A 144 -4.06 2.27 -21.95
C GLN A 144 -3.73 1.70 -23.30
#